data_f3098dc3e745ddae24a1b7fada185d7f
#
_entry.id   f3098dc3e745ddae24a1b7fada185d7f
#
_cell.length_a   1.000
_cell.length_b   1.000
_cell.length_c   1.000
_cell.angle_alpha   90.00
_cell.angle_beta   90.00
_cell.angle_gamma   90.00
#
_symmetry.space_group_name_H-M   'P 1'
#
loop_
_entity.id
_entity.type
_entity.pdbx_description
1 polymer ?
#
loop_
_entity_poly.entity_id
_entity_poly.type
_entity_poly.pdbx_seq_one_letter_code
_entity_poly.pdbx_strand_id
1 'polypeptide(L)'
;MKILVVDDEALLVKGIRFNLQNEGYEVITGSDGLDAVRAVQEQSPDLVVLDVMMPNMDGMTACEKIREFSDVPIILLTAKTDDMDKLMGFEYGADDYLTKPFNILELKARIRALLRRSGISEKRSAGNNLTIGSITLDLDARNAYRGGTLADLTAKEFDVIEFLMKNPNRVYSREALLDTIWAYEYRSDIRTVDVHIRRLREKLEENPAEPKYILTKWGVGYYFRK
;
A
#
# COMPACT_ATOMS: atom_id res chain seq x y z
N MET A 1 -1.03 -6.74 -16.91
CA MET A 1 -0.37 -7.44 -15.81
C MET A 1 -1.26 -8.56 -15.34
N LYS A 2 -0.68 -9.73 -15.10
CA LYS A 2 -1.37 -10.97 -14.77
C LYS A 2 -1.10 -11.31 -13.30
N ILE A 3 -2.14 -11.46 -12.49
CA ILE A 3 -2.03 -11.81 -11.07
C ILE A 3 -2.63 -13.19 -10.84
N LEU A 4 -1.88 -14.06 -10.18
CA LEU A 4 -2.38 -15.34 -9.71
C LEU A 4 -2.92 -15.19 -8.30
N VAL A 5 -4.14 -15.67 -8.06
CA VAL A 5 -4.78 -15.70 -6.74
C VAL A 5 -5.12 -17.15 -6.40
N VAL A 6 -4.56 -17.67 -5.31
CA VAL A 6 -4.73 -19.05 -4.87
C VAL A 6 -5.19 -19.09 -3.43
N ASP A 7 -6.36 -19.68 -3.22
CA ASP A 7 -6.99 -19.84 -1.92
C ASP A 7 -8.08 -20.92 -2.06
N ASP A 8 -8.31 -21.75 -1.06
CA ASP A 8 -9.33 -22.80 -1.08
C ASP A 8 -10.75 -22.25 -0.83
N GLU A 9 -10.85 -21.01 -0.30
CA GLU A 9 -12.11 -20.29 -0.16
C GLU A 9 -12.58 -19.67 -1.48
N ALA A 10 -13.38 -20.38 -2.27
CA ALA A 10 -13.87 -19.92 -3.58
C ALA A 10 -14.56 -18.54 -3.54
N LEU A 11 -15.25 -18.18 -2.43
CA LEU A 11 -15.90 -16.87 -2.29
C LEU A 11 -14.87 -15.74 -2.10
N LEU A 12 -13.82 -15.98 -1.36
CA LEU A 12 -12.73 -15.03 -1.17
C LEU A 12 -11.99 -14.79 -2.50
N VAL A 13 -11.63 -15.87 -3.21
CA VAL A 13 -11.02 -15.81 -4.54
C VAL A 13 -11.88 -14.99 -5.51
N LYS A 14 -13.20 -15.26 -5.54
CA LYS A 14 -14.14 -14.50 -6.39
C LYS A 14 -14.17 -13.01 -6.05
N GLY A 15 -14.15 -12.68 -4.76
CA GLY A 15 -14.12 -11.29 -4.28
C GLY A 15 -12.83 -10.57 -4.66
N ILE A 16 -11.67 -11.20 -4.44
CA ILE A 16 -10.36 -10.65 -4.83
C ILE A 16 -10.30 -10.48 -6.35
N ARG A 17 -10.65 -11.52 -7.12
CA ARG A 17 -10.66 -11.50 -8.59
C ARG A 17 -11.48 -10.34 -9.13
N PHE A 18 -12.72 -10.18 -8.67
CA PHE A 18 -13.60 -9.09 -9.11
C PHE A 18 -12.95 -7.72 -8.90
N ASN A 19 -12.38 -7.51 -7.71
CA ASN A 19 -11.74 -6.24 -7.37
C ASN A 19 -10.49 -5.96 -8.21
N LEU A 20 -9.66 -6.97 -8.48
CA LEU A 20 -8.44 -6.80 -9.28
C LEU A 20 -8.76 -6.63 -10.77
N GLN A 21 -9.76 -7.33 -11.29
CA GLN A 21 -10.21 -7.16 -12.67
C GLN A 21 -10.77 -5.76 -12.93
N ASN A 22 -11.46 -5.15 -11.96
CA ASN A 22 -11.92 -3.76 -12.04
C ASN A 22 -10.76 -2.74 -12.10
N GLU A 23 -9.57 -3.11 -11.64
CA GLU A 23 -8.35 -2.30 -11.79
C GLU A 23 -7.56 -2.62 -13.09
N GLY A 24 -8.11 -3.47 -13.95
CA GLY A 24 -7.53 -3.80 -15.25
C GLY A 24 -6.45 -4.88 -15.20
N TYR A 25 -6.34 -5.64 -14.11
CA TYR A 25 -5.48 -6.82 -14.04
C TYR A 25 -6.14 -8.03 -14.72
N GLU A 26 -5.34 -8.83 -15.41
CA GLU A 26 -5.72 -10.20 -15.77
C GLU A 26 -5.56 -11.06 -14.51
N VAL A 27 -6.58 -11.82 -14.13
CA VAL A 27 -6.54 -12.63 -12.90
C VAL A 27 -6.76 -14.10 -13.24
N ILE A 28 -5.76 -14.91 -12.92
CA ILE A 28 -5.83 -16.37 -12.91
C ILE A 28 -6.00 -16.87 -11.49
N THR A 29 -6.61 -18.03 -11.31
CA THR A 29 -6.96 -18.54 -9.99
C THR A 29 -6.58 -19.99 -9.84
N GLY A 30 -6.23 -20.40 -8.61
CA GLY A 30 -5.99 -21.77 -8.19
C GLY A 30 -6.67 -22.05 -6.86
N SER A 31 -6.74 -23.30 -6.45
CA SER A 31 -7.41 -23.76 -5.24
C SER A 31 -6.45 -24.40 -4.22
N ASP A 32 -5.21 -24.66 -4.59
CA ASP A 32 -4.19 -25.25 -3.72
C ASP A 32 -2.76 -24.90 -4.20
N GLY A 33 -1.76 -25.30 -3.41
CA GLY A 33 -0.36 -25.05 -3.74
C GLY A 33 0.14 -25.74 -5.01
N LEU A 34 -0.45 -26.87 -5.40
CA LEU A 34 -0.11 -27.55 -6.65
C LEU A 34 -0.55 -26.72 -7.87
N ASP A 35 -1.76 -26.17 -7.79
CA ASP A 35 -2.25 -25.23 -8.80
C ASP A 35 -1.36 -23.99 -8.89
N ALA A 36 -0.89 -23.46 -7.72
CA ALA A 36 0.00 -22.31 -7.67
C ALA A 36 1.30 -22.58 -8.43
N VAL A 37 2.00 -23.66 -8.11
CA VAL A 37 3.27 -24.05 -8.76
C VAL A 37 3.07 -24.20 -10.27
N ARG A 38 2.05 -24.95 -10.67
CA ARG A 38 1.74 -25.18 -12.10
C ARG A 38 1.43 -23.87 -12.83
N ALA A 39 0.59 -23.02 -12.24
CA ALA A 39 0.19 -21.75 -12.86
C ALA A 39 1.39 -20.81 -13.02
N VAL A 40 2.34 -20.77 -12.09
CA VAL A 40 3.56 -19.98 -12.24
C VAL A 40 4.42 -20.50 -13.38
N GLN A 41 4.59 -21.81 -13.51
CA GLN A 41 5.37 -22.44 -14.60
C GLN A 41 4.76 -22.21 -15.99
N GLU A 42 3.43 -22.41 -16.11
CA GLU A 42 2.76 -22.42 -17.40
C GLU A 42 2.33 -21.04 -17.87
N GLN A 43 1.99 -20.14 -16.96
CA GLN A 43 1.32 -18.87 -17.27
C GLN A 43 2.13 -17.63 -16.92
N SER A 44 3.26 -17.78 -16.23
CA SER A 44 4.19 -16.70 -15.87
C SER A 44 3.47 -15.45 -15.36
N PRO A 45 2.78 -15.50 -14.19
CA PRO A 45 2.14 -14.34 -13.61
C PRO A 45 3.17 -13.29 -13.18
N ASP A 46 2.74 -12.03 -13.14
CA ASP A 46 3.57 -10.91 -12.68
C ASP A 46 3.62 -10.83 -11.14
N LEU A 47 2.65 -11.44 -10.45
CA LEU A 47 2.56 -11.51 -8.98
C LEU A 47 1.64 -12.66 -8.56
N VAL A 48 1.94 -13.25 -7.41
CA VAL A 48 1.14 -14.31 -6.78
C VAL A 48 0.58 -13.82 -5.44
N VAL A 49 -0.71 -14.04 -5.22
CA VAL A 49 -1.38 -13.95 -3.91
C VAL A 49 -1.73 -15.36 -3.51
N LEU A 50 -1.22 -15.85 -2.39
CA LEU A 50 -1.20 -17.24 -2.03
C LEU A 50 -1.64 -17.45 -0.58
N ASP A 51 -2.70 -18.18 -0.36
CA ASP A 51 -3.09 -18.57 1.01
C ASP A 51 -2.09 -19.55 1.62
N VAL A 52 -1.85 -19.42 2.92
CA VAL A 52 -0.97 -20.33 3.66
C VAL A 52 -1.65 -21.68 3.92
N MET A 53 -2.93 -21.64 4.31
CA MET A 53 -3.63 -22.84 4.81
C MET A 53 -4.52 -23.44 3.72
N MET A 54 -3.96 -24.33 2.89
CA MET A 54 -4.68 -24.97 1.80
C MET A 54 -4.53 -26.49 1.83
N PRO A 55 -5.49 -27.25 1.27
CA PRO A 55 -5.38 -28.70 1.13
C PRO A 55 -4.29 -29.09 0.12
N ASN A 56 -3.91 -30.36 0.10
CA ASN A 56 -2.91 -31.01 -0.77
C ASN A 56 -1.50 -30.45 -0.63
N MET A 57 -1.28 -29.18 -0.86
CA MET A 57 -0.03 -28.45 -0.66
C MET A 57 -0.35 -27.06 -0.07
N ASP A 58 0.22 -26.78 1.09
CA ASP A 58 0.12 -25.51 1.74
C ASP A 58 0.91 -24.41 1.01
N GLY A 59 0.58 -23.13 1.29
CA GLY A 59 1.17 -22.00 0.59
C GLY A 59 2.64 -21.79 0.87
N MET A 60 3.14 -22.19 2.04
CA MET A 60 4.57 -22.06 2.37
C MET A 60 5.40 -23.04 1.55
N THR A 61 4.99 -24.30 1.50
CA THR A 61 5.59 -25.32 0.65
C THR A 61 5.52 -24.95 -0.83
N ALA A 62 4.39 -24.37 -1.28
CA ALA A 62 4.24 -23.89 -2.65
C ALA A 62 5.18 -22.71 -2.94
N CYS A 63 5.34 -21.78 -2.00
CA CYS A 63 6.26 -20.65 -2.11
C CYS A 63 7.71 -21.14 -2.28
N GLU A 64 8.18 -22.06 -1.44
CA GLU A 64 9.50 -22.65 -1.52
C GLU A 64 9.75 -23.29 -2.89
N LYS A 65 8.81 -24.12 -3.37
CA LYS A 65 8.90 -24.73 -4.69
C LYS A 65 8.91 -23.75 -5.84
N ILE A 66 8.14 -22.67 -5.75
CA ILE A 66 8.14 -21.61 -6.75
C ILE A 66 9.51 -20.93 -6.79
N ARG A 67 10.15 -20.71 -5.64
CA ARG A 67 11.48 -20.10 -5.54
C ARG A 67 12.61 -20.92 -6.16
N GLU A 68 12.42 -22.22 -6.33
CA GLU A 68 13.39 -23.05 -7.05
C GLU A 68 13.56 -22.64 -8.53
N PHE A 69 12.58 -21.96 -9.13
CA PHE A 69 12.60 -21.63 -10.55
C PHE A 69 12.08 -20.22 -10.90
N SER A 70 11.59 -19.42 -9.93
CA SER A 70 10.98 -18.11 -10.20
C SER A 70 11.16 -17.13 -9.06
N ASP A 71 11.52 -15.87 -9.42
CA ASP A 71 11.56 -14.72 -8.52
C ASP A 71 10.26 -13.89 -8.55
N VAL A 72 9.16 -14.47 -9.02
CA VAL A 72 7.86 -13.79 -9.07
C VAL A 72 7.47 -13.29 -7.68
N PRO A 73 7.05 -12.02 -7.51
CA PRO A 73 6.61 -11.51 -6.21
C PRO A 73 5.46 -12.33 -5.63
N ILE A 74 5.57 -12.72 -4.35
CA ILE A 74 4.56 -13.52 -3.64
C ILE A 74 4.09 -12.79 -2.39
N ILE A 75 2.77 -12.60 -2.27
CA ILE A 75 2.09 -12.16 -1.05
C ILE A 75 1.42 -13.38 -0.41
N LEU A 76 1.82 -13.75 0.81
CA LEU A 76 1.14 -14.78 1.57
C LEU A 76 -0.06 -14.22 2.33
N LEU A 77 -1.21 -14.90 2.23
CA LEU A 77 -2.38 -14.65 3.08
C LEU A 77 -2.34 -15.61 4.26
N THR A 78 -2.45 -15.11 5.49
CA THR A 78 -2.35 -15.95 6.70
C THR A 78 -3.44 -15.62 7.70
N ALA A 79 -3.97 -16.63 8.38
CA ALA A 79 -4.89 -16.46 9.50
C ALA A 79 -4.16 -16.17 10.83
N LYS A 80 -2.84 -16.32 10.90
CA LYS A 80 -2.07 -16.26 12.14
C LYS A 80 -1.43 -14.90 12.36
N THR A 81 -1.50 -14.44 13.60
CA THR A 81 -1.01 -13.14 14.06
C THR A 81 0.34 -13.19 14.78
N ASP A 82 0.89 -14.38 15.04
CA ASP A 82 2.15 -14.53 15.77
C ASP A 82 3.35 -14.11 14.92
N ASP A 83 4.24 -13.32 15.53
CA ASP A 83 5.43 -12.79 14.84
C ASP A 83 6.38 -13.89 14.35
N MET A 84 6.34 -15.08 14.95
CA MET A 84 7.10 -16.25 14.51
C MET A 84 6.65 -16.76 13.14
N ASP A 85 5.33 -16.76 12.86
CA ASP A 85 4.80 -17.21 11.57
C ASP A 85 5.12 -16.23 10.43
N LYS A 86 5.28 -14.94 10.76
CA LYS A 86 5.71 -13.91 9.82
C LYS A 86 7.19 -14.06 9.47
N LEU A 87 8.04 -14.35 10.45
CA LEU A 87 9.47 -14.62 10.23
C LEU A 87 9.66 -15.88 9.38
N MET A 88 8.90 -16.95 9.65
CA MET A 88 8.91 -18.16 8.83
C MET A 88 8.50 -17.89 7.38
N GLY A 89 7.49 -17.05 7.13
CA GLY A 89 7.08 -16.68 5.77
C GLY A 89 8.20 -16.05 4.94
N PHE A 90 9.06 -15.24 5.54
CA PHE A 90 10.23 -14.67 4.86
C PHE A 90 11.36 -15.70 4.64
N GLU A 91 11.54 -16.67 5.53
CA GLU A 91 12.50 -17.77 5.33
C GLU A 91 12.11 -18.65 4.14
N TYR A 92 10.82 -18.82 3.85
CA TYR A 92 10.31 -19.52 2.66
C TYR A 92 10.30 -18.66 1.38
N GLY A 93 10.83 -17.42 1.44
CA GLY A 93 11.05 -16.57 0.27
C GLY A 93 9.85 -15.75 -0.18
N ALA A 94 8.84 -15.52 0.67
CA ALA A 94 7.77 -14.58 0.37
C ALA A 94 8.27 -13.13 0.41
N ASP A 95 7.67 -12.26 -0.43
CA ASP A 95 8.04 -10.84 -0.49
C ASP A 95 7.19 -9.98 0.46
N ASP A 96 5.99 -10.44 0.80
CA ASP A 96 5.09 -9.77 1.73
C ASP A 96 4.07 -10.77 2.28
N TYR A 97 3.37 -10.38 3.34
CA TYR A 97 2.25 -11.17 3.89
C TYR A 97 1.13 -10.25 4.38
N LEU A 98 -0.08 -10.81 4.43
CA LEU A 98 -1.28 -10.11 4.83
C LEU A 98 -2.15 -11.02 5.69
N THR A 99 -2.50 -10.56 6.89
CA THR A 99 -3.30 -11.35 7.84
C THR A 99 -4.79 -11.29 7.52
N LYS A 100 -5.45 -12.45 7.53
CA LYS A 100 -6.92 -12.57 7.44
C LYS A 100 -7.55 -12.31 8.82
N PRO A 101 -8.66 -11.54 8.92
CA PRO A 101 -9.34 -10.84 7.82
C PRO A 101 -8.62 -9.54 7.42
N PHE A 102 -8.54 -9.24 6.13
CA PHE A 102 -7.88 -8.06 5.59
C PHE A 102 -8.84 -7.13 4.83
N ASN A 103 -8.41 -5.89 4.66
CA ASN A 103 -9.11 -4.95 3.78
C ASN A 103 -8.60 -5.13 2.35
N ILE A 104 -9.51 -5.23 1.39
CA ILE A 104 -9.17 -5.36 -0.03
C ILE A 104 -8.31 -4.20 -0.54
N LEU A 105 -8.47 -2.98 0.01
CA LEU A 105 -7.65 -1.83 -0.33
C LEU A 105 -6.19 -2.01 0.11
N GLU A 106 -5.96 -2.70 1.24
CA GLU A 106 -4.62 -3.04 1.71
C GLU A 106 -3.95 -4.03 0.76
N LEU A 107 -4.64 -5.12 0.39
CA LEU A 107 -4.12 -6.08 -0.58
C LEU A 107 -3.74 -5.39 -1.90
N LYS A 108 -4.61 -4.53 -2.43
CA LYS A 108 -4.34 -3.75 -3.65
C LYS A 108 -3.10 -2.86 -3.53
N ALA A 109 -2.92 -2.20 -2.38
CA ALA A 109 -1.75 -1.35 -2.14
C ALA A 109 -0.44 -2.15 -2.14
N ARG A 110 -0.44 -3.34 -1.50
CA ARG A 110 0.72 -4.25 -1.46
C ARG A 110 1.06 -4.81 -2.84
N ILE A 111 0.06 -5.24 -3.61
CA ILE A 111 0.22 -5.69 -5.00
C ILE A 111 0.91 -4.62 -5.84
N ARG A 112 0.41 -3.38 -5.79
CA ARG A 112 1.02 -2.26 -6.55
C ARG A 112 2.45 -1.98 -6.11
N ALA A 113 2.75 -2.04 -4.83
CA ALA A 113 4.09 -1.81 -4.30
C ALA A 113 5.10 -2.85 -4.80
N LEU A 114 4.73 -4.14 -4.82
CA LEU A 114 5.59 -5.22 -5.29
C LEU A 114 5.80 -5.18 -6.81
N LEU A 115 4.74 -4.99 -7.59
CA LEU A 115 4.84 -4.85 -9.04
C LEU A 115 5.74 -3.69 -9.49
N ARG A 116 5.80 -2.62 -8.70
CA ARG A 116 6.72 -1.50 -8.95
C ARG A 116 8.18 -1.89 -8.69
N ARG A 117 8.47 -2.65 -7.62
CA ARG A 117 9.83 -3.10 -7.26
C ARG A 117 10.42 -4.07 -8.27
N SER A 118 9.60 -4.91 -8.88
CA SER A 118 10.03 -5.91 -9.87
C SER A 118 10.36 -5.31 -11.25
N GLY A 119 10.33 -3.98 -11.43
CA GLY A 119 10.60 -3.33 -12.72
C GLY A 119 9.55 -3.57 -13.80
N ILE A 120 8.52 -4.34 -13.53
CA ILE A 120 7.45 -4.68 -14.47
C ILE A 120 6.56 -3.47 -14.75
N SER A 121 6.62 -2.45 -13.87
CA SER A 121 5.77 -1.24 -13.93
C SER A 121 6.24 -0.14 -14.87
N GLU A 122 7.40 -0.26 -15.53
CA GLU A 122 7.97 0.87 -16.32
C GLU A 122 7.21 1.25 -17.61
N LYS A 123 6.11 0.58 -17.96
CA LYS A 123 5.37 0.86 -19.20
C LYS A 123 3.91 1.27 -19.06
N ARG A 124 3.39 1.52 -17.88
CA ARG A 124 2.01 2.01 -17.75
C ARG A 124 1.91 3.23 -16.85
N SER A 125 1.64 4.33 -17.53
CA SER A 125 1.12 5.62 -17.08
C SER A 125 1.98 6.37 -16.05
N ALA A 126 2.09 7.66 -16.26
CA ALA A 126 2.28 8.63 -15.18
C ALA A 126 1.45 8.17 -13.99
N GLY A 127 2.10 7.62 -12.97
CA GLY A 127 1.44 7.20 -11.74
C GLY A 127 0.52 8.31 -11.28
N ASN A 128 -0.53 7.96 -10.55
CA ASN A 128 -1.40 8.93 -9.87
C ASN A 128 -0.56 9.70 -8.83
N ASN A 129 0.48 10.37 -9.35
CA ASN A 129 1.48 11.10 -8.58
C ASN A 129 1.09 12.58 -8.54
N LEU A 130 0.99 13.09 -7.35
CA LEU A 130 0.80 14.52 -7.12
C LEU A 130 2.15 15.14 -6.74
N THR A 131 2.75 15.89 -7.66
CA THR A 131 4.05 16.54 -7.43
C THR A 131 3.90 18.05 -7.37
N ILE A 132 4.40 18.64 -6.28
CA ILE A 132 4.52 20.09 -6.13
C ILE A 132 5.92 20.41 -5.56
N GLY A 133 6.74 21.08 -6.33
CA GLY A 133 8.13 21.38 -5.96
C GLY A 133 8.95 20.10 -5.74
N SER A 134 9.57 19.95 -4.58
CA SER A 134 10.36 18.77 -4.23
C SER A 134 9.56 17.65 -3.58
N ILE A 135 8.24 17.83 -3.36
CA ILE A 135 7.38 16.85 -2.71
C ILE A 135 6.56 16.12 -3.77
N THR A 136 6.63 14.79 -3.76
CA THR A 136 5.85 13.91 -4.62
C THR A 136 5.07 12.92 -3.76
N LEU A 137 3.77 12.83 -3.98
CA LEU A 137 2.92 11.78 -3.41
C LEU A 137 2.59 10.76 -4.49
N ASP A 138 2.87 9.50 -4.22
CA ASP A 138 2.33 8.36 -4.94
C ASP A 138 1.00 8.00 -4.26
N LEU A 139 -0.12 8.45 -4.86
CA LEU A 139 -1.44 8.28 -4.27
C LEU A 139 -1.91 6.82 -4.26
N ASP A 140 -1.37 6.01 -5.16
CA ASP A 140 -1.71 4.60 -5.26
C ASP A 140 -0.98 3.77 -4.21
N ALA A 141 0.32 4.00 -4.05
CA ALA A 141 1.12 3.31 -3.04
C ALA A 141 1.05 3.99 -1.66
N ARG A 142 0.40 5.17 -1.55
CA ARG A 142 0.36 6.01 -0.33
C ARG A 142 1.75 6.31 0.23
N ASN A 143 2.70 6.57 -0.66
CA ASN A 143 4.08 6.93 -0.33
C ASN A 143 4.33 8.42 -0.62
N ALA A 144 5.16 9.04 0.20
CA ALA A 144 5.60 10.40 0.00
C ALA A 144 7.12 10.44 -0.23
N TYR A 145 7.55 11.34 -1.09
CA TYR A 145 8.96 11.52 -1.40
C TYR A 145 9.33 13.01 -1.29
N ARG A 146 10.53 13.27 -0.77
CA ARG A 146 11.15 14.59 -0.78
C ARG A 146 12.43 14.54 -1.61
N GLY A 147 12.46 15.26 -2.74
CA GLY A 147 13.61 15.23 -3.64
C GLY A 147 13.99 13.83 -4.13
N GLY A 148 13.00 12.94 -4.31
CA GLY A 148 13.20 11.54 -4.70
C GLY A 148 13.49 10.57 -3.55
N THR A 149 13.72 11.06 -2.31
CA THR A 149 13.94 10.22 -1.14
C THR A 149 12.60 9.90 -0.45
N LEU A 150 12.34 8.63 -0.16
CA LEU A 150 11.14 8.17 0.54
C LEU A 150 11.07 8.81 1.93
N ALA A 151 9.93 9.43 2.24
CA ALA A 151 9.60 9.91 3.56
C ALA A 151 8.63 8.93 4.23
N ASP A 152 8.99 8.40 5.39
CA ASP A 152 8.17 7.44 6.13
C ASP A 152 7.03 8.16 6.86
N LEU A 153 5.87 8.24 6.20
CA LEU A 153 4.66 8.84 6.74
C LEU A 153 3.73 7.78 7.35
N THR A 154 3.14 8.12 8.50
CA THR A 154 1.99 7.36 9.01
C THR A 154 0.77 7.56 8.11
N ALA A 155 -0.23 6.66 8.21
CA ALA A 155 -1.44 6.75 7.41
C ALA A 155 -2.15 8.12 7.54
N LYS A 156 -2.24 8.67 8.75
CA LYS A 156 -2.86 9.99 8.99
C LYS A 156 -2.01 11.15 8.50
N GLU A 157 -0.69 11.07 8.60
CA GLU A 157 0.20 12.06 8.00
C GLU A 157 0.05 12.08 6.48
N PHE A 158 -0.08 10.90 5.84
CA PHE A 158 -0.34 10.82 4.41
C PHE A 158 -1.70 11.43 4.05
N ASP A 159 -2.77 11.12 4.79
CA ASP A 159 -4.10 11.70 4.55
C ASP A 159 -4.08 13.24 4.61
N VAL A 160 -3.40 13.81 5.61
CA VAL A 160 -3.28 15.27 5.77
C VAL A 160 -2.55 15.90 4.60
N ILE A 161 -1.38 15.36 4.22
CA ILE A 161 -0.58 15.96 3.14
C ILE A 161 -1.25 15.79 1.78
N GLU A 162 -1.88 14.64 1.53
CA GLU A 162 -2.67 14.40 0.31
C GLU A 162 -3.80 15.41 0.17
N PHE A 163 -4.57 15.62 1.24
CA PHE A 163 -5.67 16.58 1.24
C PHE A 163 -5.20 18.01 0.97
N LEU A 164 -4.13 18.44 1.63
CA LEU A 164 -3.57 19.77 1.46
C LEU A 164 -2.97 19.97 0.06
N MET A 165 -2.27 18.97 -0.48
CA MET A 165 -1.67 19.04 -1.83
C MET A 165 -2.70 18.96 -2.95
N LYS A 166 -3.83 18.28 -2.75
CA LYS A 166 -4.96 18.29 -3.69
C LYS A 166 -5.68 19.64 -3.73
N ASN A 167 -5.52 20.46 -2.69
CA ASN A 167 -6.15 21.79 -2.56
C ASN A 167 -5.09 22.88 -2.31
N PRO A 168 -4.11 23.07 -3.20
CA PRO A 168 -3.01 23.99 -2.97
C PRO A 168 -3.48 25.43 -2.83
N ASN A 169 -2.78 26.21 -2.00
CA ASN A 169 -3.05 27.61 -1.69
C ASN A 169 -4.41 27.88 -0.99
N ARG A 170 -5.15 26.85 -0.62
CA ARG A 170 -6.37 26.96 0.17
C ARG A 170 -6.10 26.73 1.64
N VAL A 171 -6.49 27.70 2.48
CA VAL A 171 -6.33 27.63 3.93
C VAL A 171 -7.47 26.82 4.54
N TYR A 172 -7.16 25.86 5.39
CA TYR A 172 -8.09 25.06 6.15
C TYR A 172 -7.90 25.29 7.65
N SER A 173 -9.00 25.48 8.37
CA SER A 173 -8.94 25.58 9.82
C SER A 173 -8.57 24.23 10.44
N ARG A 174 -8.15 24.23 11.70
CA ARG A 174 -7.85 23.01 12.44
C ARG A 174 -9.06 22.11 12.57
N GLU A 175 -10.23 22.71 12.82
CA GLU A 175 -11.52 22.02 12.88
C GLU A 175 -11.84 21.34 11.54
N ALA A 176 -11.72 22.09 10.43
CA ALA A 176 -11.99 21.54 9.10
C ALA A 176 -11.07 20.38 8.74
N LEU A 177 -9.78 20.45 9.10
CA LEU A 177 -8.84 19.35 8.91
C LEU A 177 -9.18 18.15 9.80
N LEU A 178 -9.53 18.40 11.07
CA LEU A 178 -9.92 17.35 12.00
C LEU A 178 -11.16 16.61 11.50
N ASP A 179 -12.21 17.33 11.12
CA ASP A 179 -13.45 16.76 10.63
C ASP A 179 -13.25 15.96 9.33
N THR A 180 -12.41 16.48 8.43
CA THR A 180 -12.19 15.82 7.11
C THR A 180 -11.34 14.58 7.21
N ILE A 181 -10.26 14.61 8.02
CA ILE A 181 -9.25 13.54 8.05
C ILE A 181 -9.52 12.49 9.13
N TRP A 182 -10.07 12.91 10.27
CA TRP A 182 -10.32 11.99 11.38
C TRP A 182 -11.77 11.50 11.44
N ALA A 183 -12.71 12.13 10.68
CA ALA A 183 -14.11 11.76 10.61
C ALA A 183 -14.62 11.17 11.95
N TYR A 184 -15.81 10.97 12.22
CA TYR A 184 -16.50 10.60 13.46
C TYR A 184 -15.82 9.62 14.47
N GLU A 185 -14.59 9.17 14.26
CA GLU A 185 -13.99 8.09 15.06
C GLU A 185 -13.50 8.51 16.46
N TYR A 186 -13.20 9.79 16.69
CA TYR A 186 -12.88 10.29 18.05
C TYR A 186 -13.09 11.81 18.15
N ARG A 187 -13.57 12.29 19.29
CA ARG A 187 -13.40 13.67 19.75
C ARG A 187 -11.90 13.90 20.08
N SER A 188 -11.08 13.83 19.05
CA SER A 188 -9.65 14.13 19.18
C SER A 188 -9.48 15.60 19.53
N ASP A 189 -8.56 15.91 20.44
CA ASP A 189 -8.18 17.29 20.71
C ASP A 189 -7.72 17.94 19.38
N ILE A 190 -8.20 19.12 19.09
CA ILE A 190 -7.84 19.92 17.91
C ILE A 190 -6.32 20.08 17.75
N ARG A 191 -5.57 20.01 18.85
CA ARG A 191 -4.11 20.01 18.91
C ARG A 191 -3.49 18.81 18.17
N THR A 192 -4.25 17.74 17.96
CA THR A 192 -3.80 16.58 17.16
C THR A 192 -3.37 17.00 15.75
N VAL A 193 -4.07 17.96 15.14
CA VAL A 193 -3.72 18.51 13.83
C VAL A 193 -2.33 19.16 13.88
N ASP A 194 -2.05 19.97 14.89
CA ASP A 194 -0.77 20.68 15.04
C ASP A 194 0.42 19.69 15.17
N VAL A 195 0.20 18.58 15.88
CA VAL A 195 1.22 17.52 16.01
C VAL A 195 1.53 16.86 14.66
N HIS A 196 0.50 16.54 13.86
CA HIS A 196 0.70 15.93 12.55
C HIS A 196 1.34 16.91 11.56
N ILE A 197 0.94 18.19 11.56
CA ILE A 197 1.59 19.24 10.75
C ILE A 197 3.07 19.39 11.13
N ARG A 198 3.42 19.39 12.42
CA ARG A 198 4.80 19.44 12.86
C ARG A 198 5.61 18.24 12.34
N ARG A 199 5.10 17.02 12.51
CA ARG A 199 5.75 15.78 12.02
C ARG A 199 5.92 15.76 10.50
N LEU A 200 4.89 16.22 9.76
CA LEU A 200 4.97 16.37 8.32
C LEU A 200 6.08 17.33 7.89
N ARG A 201 6.25 18.46 8.58
CA ARG A 201 7.34 19.40 8.32
C ARG A 201 8.70 18.75 8.59
N GLU A 202 8.83 18.02 9.68
CA GLU A 202 10.07 17.30 10.04
C GLU A 202 10.48 16.29 8.95
N LYS A 203 9.51 15.69 8.25
CA LYS A 203 9.74 14.66 7.24
C LYS A 203 9.83 15.20 5.79
N LEU A 204 9.08 16.24 5.46
CA LEU A 204 8.90 16.73 4.10
C LEU A 204 9.55 18.09 3.79
N GLU A 205 9.82 18.91 4.80
CA GLU A 205 10.47 20.20 4.60
C GLU A 205 12.00 20.09 4.75
N GLU A 206 12.72 20.95 4.04
CA GLU A 206 14.17 21.03 4.18
C GLU A 206 14.57 21.63 5.54
N ASN A 207 13.86 22.69 5.94
CA ASN A 207 13.95 23.30 7.26
C ASN A 207 12.54 23.34 7.90
N PRO A 208 12.23 22.47 8.88
CA PRO A 208 10.91 22.46 9.53
C PRO A 208 10.53 23.76 10.24
N ALA A 209 11.51 24.55 10.68
CA ALA A 209 11.30 25.83 11.34
C ALA A 209 10.94 26.95 10.35
N GLU A 210 11.38 26.82 9.10
CA GLU A 210 11.09 27.76 8.01
C GLU A 210 10.47 27.02 6.82
N PRO A 211 9.26 26.46 6.96
CA PRO A 211 8.66 25.60 5.95
C PRO A 211 8.38 26.37 4.64
N LYS A 212 8.64 25.73 3.52
CA LYS A 212 8.38 26.27 2.16
C LYS A 212 7.00 25.89 1.65
N TYR A 213 6.51 24.71 2.00
CA TYR A 213 5.30 24.11 1.44
C TYR A 213 4.13 24.06 2.43
N ILE A 214 4.35 23.55 3.63
CA ILE A 214 3.30 23.36 4.65
C ILE A 214 3.28 24.59 5.56
N LEU A 215 2.43 25.56 5.20
CA LEU A 215 2.46 26.87 5.82
C LEU A 215 1.35 27.07 6.85
N THR A 216 1.61 27.94 7.84
CA THR A 216 0.62 28.39 8.81
C THR A 216 0.04 29.73 8.38
N LYS A 217 -1.28 29.84 8.33
CA LYS A 217 -1.98 31.13 8.32
C LYS A 217 -2.38 31.44 9.75
N TRP A 218 -1.65 32.34 10.38
CA TRP A 218 -1.83 32.70 11.79
C TRP A 218 -3.28 33.08 12.11
N GLY A 219 -3.83 32.53 13.18
CA GLY A 219 -5.20 32.73 13.60
C GLY A 219 -6.25 32.01 12.75
N VAL A 220 -5.87 31.30 11.66
CA VAL A 220 -6.81 30.60 10.78
C VAL A 220 -6.53 29.09 10.70
N GLY A 221 -5.33 28.67 10.26
CA GLY A 221 -5.04 27.24 10.09
C GLY A 221 -3.84 26.99 9.20
N TYR A 222 -3.92 25.97 8.36
CA TYR A 222 -2.83 25.46 7.54
C TYR A 222 -3.18 25.38 6.06
N TYR A 223 -2.17 25.42 5.21
CA TYR A 223 -2.31 25.26 3.77
C TYR A 223 -1.00 24.75 3.14
N PHE A 224 -1.13 24.16 1.98
CA PHE A 224 0.01 23.79 1.14
C PHE A 224 0.22 24.87 0.07
N ARG A 225 1.45 25.38 -0.03
CA ARG A 225 1.81 26.38 -1.03
C ARG A 225 2.32 25.65 -2.30
N LYS A 226 1.76 26.02 -3.44
CA LYS A 226 2.23 25.58 -4.75
C LYS A 226 3.31 26.50 -5.28
#